data_522702498d3bf1bbb7d7953fb44711ec
#
_entry.id   522702498d3bf1bbb7d7953fb44711ec
#
_cell.length_a   1.000
_cell.length_b   1.000
_cell.length_c   1.000
_cell.angle_alpha   90.00
_cell.angle_beta   90.00
_cell.angle_gamma   90.00
#
_symmetry.space_group_name_H-M   'P 1'
#
loop_
_entity.id
_entity.type
_entity.pdbx_description
1 polymer ?
#
loop_
_entity_poly.entity_id
_entity_poly.type
_entity_poly.pdbx_seq_one_letter_code
_entity_poly.pdbx_strand_id
1 'polypeptide(L)'
;MKIDLKVRPVRQIDWIEEEGKVSLKVIKFKSKFGQWLCRTLKKPNYFLINLDEVGSFIWKKCNGKNSIEDILKQLEEKYGKEKMKERLIVFLLMLKRYGYVEFER
;
A
#
# COMPACT_ATOMS: atom_id res chain seq x y z
N MET A 1 8.05 -18.96 2.96
CA MET A 1 8.25 -17.77 3.82
C MET A 1 7.11 -17.67 4.82
N LYS A 2 7.46 -17.55 6.08
CA LYS A 2 6.44 -17.43 7.13
C LYS A 2 6.22 -15.97 7.49
N ILE A 3 4.97 -15.53 7.49
CA ILE A 3 4.57 -14.21 7.93
C ILE A 3 3.56 -14.37 9.06
N ASP A 4 3.66 -13.54 10.09
CA ASP A 4 2.72 -13.55 11.19
C ASP A 4 1.43 -12.86 10.75
N LEU A 5 0.37 -13.64 10.60
CA LEU A 5 -0.92 -13.12 10.14
C LEU A 5 -1.63 -12.24 11.16
N LYS A 6 -1.10 -12.16 12.36
CA LYS A 6 -1.70 -11.33 13.42
C LYS A 6 -1.19 -9.91 13.46
N VAL A 7 -0.14 -9.60 12.67
CA VAL A 7 0.32 -8.22 12.57
C VAL A 7 -0.71 -7.37 11.82
N ARG A 8 -0.71 -6.07 12.14
CA ARG A 8 -1.65 -5.12 11.54
C ARG A 8 -0.90 -4.16 10.63
N PRO A 9 -1.16 -4.21 9.32
CA PRO A 9 -0.52 -3.27 8.40
C PRO A 9 -1.04 -1.85 8.60
N VAL A 10 -0.12 -0.88 8.53
CA VAL A 10 -0.43 0.54 8.68
C VAL A 10 0.18 1.30 7.51
N ARG A 11 -0.62 2.08 6.82
CA ARG A 11 -0.17 2.91 5.70
C ARG A 11 0.83 3.97 6.18
N GLN A 12 1.89 4.17 5.42
CA GLN A 12 2.97 5.10 5.76
C GLN A 12 3.12 6.26 4.76
N ILE A 13 2.38 6.24 3.67
CA ILE A 13 2.49 7.28 2.62
C ILE A 13 1.11 7.81 2.26
N ASP A 14 1.11 8.97 1.63
CA ASP A 14 -0.12 9.60 1.17
C ASP A 14 -0.69 8.86 -0.04
N TRP A 15 -1.99 9.01 -0.25
CA TRP A 15 -2.70 8.34 -1.33
C TRP A 15 -3.97 9.11 -1.66
N ILE A 16 -4.48 8.86 -2.85
CA ILE A 16 -5.75 9.45 -3.29
C ILE A 16 -6.65 8.31 -3.77
N GLU A 17 -7.95 8.56 -3.72
CA GLU A 17 -8.94 7.59 -4.19
C GLU A 17 -9.87 8.28 -5.18
N GLU A 18 -10.07 7.66 -6.35
CA GLU A 18 -11.02 8.12 -7.35
C GLU A 18 -11.85 6.92 -7.82
N GLU A 19 -13.16 7.04 -7.68
CA GLU A 19 -14.10 5.99 -8.11
C GLU A 19 -13.74 4.60 -7.56
N GLY A 20 -13.34 4.56 -6.30
CA GLY A 20 -12.99 3.32 -5.62
C GLY A 20 -11.57 2.81 -5.86
N LYS A 21 -10.83 3.44 -6.77
CA LYS A 21 -9.46 3.04 -7.07
C LYS A 21 -8.46 3.95 -6.38
N VAL A 22 -7.43 3.34 -5.82
CA VAL A 22 -6.40 4.03 -5.03
C VAL A 22 -5.17 4.26 -5.89
N SER A 23 -4.59 5.46 -5.76
CA SER A 23 -3.28 5.77 -6.29
C SER A 23 -2.37 6.19 -5.14
N LEU A 24 -1.21 5.56 -5.03
CA LEU A 24 -0.22 5.87 -4.01
C LEU A 24 0.62 7.06 -4.45
N LYS A 25 0.83 8.01 -3.54
CA LYS A 25 1.64 9.18 -3.83
C LYS A 25 3.04 8.95 -3.26
N VAL A 26 4.00 8.76 -4.16
CA VAL A 26 5.37 8.41 -3.77
C VAL A 26 6.30 9.59 -4.06
N ILE A 27 7.03 10.03 -3.01
CA ILE A 27 7.97 11.13 -3.14
C ILE A 27 9.22 10.66 -3.87
N LYS A 28 9.61 11.37 -4.93
CA LYS A 28 10.77 11.02 -5.74
C LYS A 28 12.09 11.28 -5.01
N PHE A 29 12.24 12.47 -4.45
CA PHE A 29 13.47 12.89 -3.82
C PHE A 29 13.19 13.43 -2.42
N LYS A 30 13.87 12.86 -1.44
CA LYS A 30 13.75 13.32 -0.05
C LYS A 30 14.87 14.29 0.32
N SER A 31 15.94 14.35 -0.47
CA SER A 31 17.05 15.27 -0.24
C SER A 31 16.67 16.69 -0.67
N LYS A 32 17.32 17.67 -0.04
CA LYS A 32 17.08 19.07 -0.40
C LYS A 32 17.50 19.38 -1.83
N PHE A 33 18.57 18.73 -2.29
CA PHE A 33 19.03 18.92 -3.67
C PHE A 33 17.99 18.42 -4.67
N GLY A 34 17.45 17.24 -4.45
CA GLY A 34 16.43 16.69 -5.36
C GLY A 34 15.16 17.52 -5.36
N GLN A 35 14.74 18.02 -4.18
CA GLN A 35 13.58 18.89 -4.08
C GLN A 35 13.82 20.21 -4.83
N TRP A 36 15.01 20.78 -4.66
CA TRP A 36 15.40 21.99 -5.39
C TRP A 36 15.37 21.77 -6.90
N LEU A 37 15.90 20.64 -7.34
CA LEU A 37 15.93 20.31 -8.78
C LEU A 37 14.50 20.22 -9.35
N CYS A 38 13.60 19.52 -8.66
CA CYS A 38 12.21 19.42 -9.10
C CYS A 38 11.54 20.79 -9.16
N ARG A 39 11.79 21.64 -8.17
CA ARG A 39 11.22 22.98 -8.10
C ARG A 39 11.75 23.85 -9.26
N THR A 40 13.06 23.76 -9.52
CA THR A 40 13.69 24.52 -10.61
C THR A 40 13.15 24.10 -11.97
N LEU A 41 12.93 22.80 -12.17
CA LEU A 41 12.39 22.27 -13.42
C LEU A 41 10.88 22.37 -13.50
N LYS A 42 10.23 22.88 -12.46
CA LYS A 42 8.76 23.01 -12.35
C LYS A 42 8.06 21.68 -12.51
N LYS A 43 8.67 20.60 -12.01
CA LYS A 43 8.09 19.25 -12.03
C LYS A 43 7.72 18.83 -10.62
N PRO A 44 6.62 18.08 -10.45
CA PRO A 44 6.26 17.62 -9.12
C PRO A 44 7.29 16.64 -8.56
N ASN A 45 7.51 16.71 -7.24
CA ASN A 45 8.44 15.82 -6.56
C ASN A 45 7.74 14.54 -6.10
N TYR A 46 6.82 14.04 -6.91
CA TYR A 46 6.13 12.79 -6.60
C TYR A 46 5.68 12.11 -7.88
N PHE A 47 5.35 10.84 -7.77
CA PHE A 47 4.65 10.11 -8.82
C PHE A 47 3.54 9.28 -8.21
N LEU A 48 2.59 8.87 -9.03
CA LEU A 48 1.45 8.08 -8.58
C LEU A 48 1.60 6.64 -9.04
N ILE A 49 1.33 5.70 -8.11
CA ILE A 49 1.24 4.29 -8.44
C ILE A 49 -0.23 3.92 -8.37
N ASN A 50 -0.82 3.58 -9.51
CA ASN A 50 -2.23 3.22 -9.58
C ASN A 50 -2.41 1.76 -9.18
N LEU A 51 -3.28 1.51 -8.22
CA LEU A 51 -3.60 0.15 -7.78
C LEU A 51 -4.85 -0.34 -8.51
N ASP A 52 -4.92 -1.64 -8.76
CA ASP A 52 -6.12 -2.24 -9.31
C ASP A 52 -7.20 -2.34 -8.22
N GLU A 53 -8.34 -2.93 -8.55
CA GLU A 53 -9.45 -3.01 -7.61
C GLU A 53 -9.07 -3.79 -6.34
N VAL A 54 -8.41 -4.92 -6.50
CA VAL A 54 -8.02 -5.77 -5.37
C VAL A 54 -6.97 -5.07 -4.51
N GLY A 55 -5.95 -4.49 -5.14
CA GLY A 55 -4.92 -3.74 -4.42
C GLY A 55 -5.49 -2.54 -3.68
N SER A 56 -6.45 -1.85 -4.29
CA SER A 56 -7.14 -0.71 -3.66
C SER A 56 -7.91 -1.16 -2.43
N PHE A 57 -8.60 -2.29 -2.52
CA PHE A 57 -9.33 -2.85 -1.37
C PHE A 57 -8.38 -3.15 -0.23
N ILE A 58 -7.27 -3.83 -0.51
CA ILE A 58 -6.27 -4.19 0.50
C ILE A 58 -5.68 -2.93 1.13
N TRP A 59 -5.29 -1.96 0.31
CA TRP A 59 -4.68 -0.72 0.79
C TRP A 59 -5.59 0.01 1.79
N LYS A 60 -6.87 0.11 1.47
CA LYS A 60 -7.83 0.80 2.35
C LYS A 60 -8.00 0.08 3.69
N LYS A 61 -7.73 -1.22 3.74
CA LYS A 61 -7.82 -1.99 4.99
C LYS A 61 -6.54 -1.90 5.84
N CYS A 62 -5.47 -1.32 5.31
CA CYS A 62 -4.19 -1.17 6.02
C CYS A 62 -4.22 0.04 6.95
N ASN A 63 -5.10 0.03 7.93
CA ASN A 63 -5.35 1.16 8.82
C ASN A 63 -4.87 0.93 10.26
N GLY A 64 -4.12 -0.14 10.50
CA GLY A 64 -3.65 -0.48 11.85
C GLY A 64 -4.68 -1.14 12.73
N LYS A 65 -5.92 -1.30 12.26
CA LYS A 65 -7.02 -1.93 13.01
C LYS A 65 -7.30 -3.35 12.55
N ASN A 66 -6.94 -3.68 11.32
CA ASN A 66 -7.13 -5.02 10.75
C ASN A 66 -5.80 -5.77 10.74
N SER A 67 -5.80 -7.01 11.24
CA SER A 67 -4.66 -7.90 11.06
C SER A 67 -4.65 -8.40 9.61
N ILE A 68 -3.55 -9.00 9.18
CA ILE A 68 -3.49 -9.62 7.86
C ILE A 68 -4.57 -10.69 7.74
N GLU A 69 -4.81 -11.45 8.83
CA GLU A 69 -5.86 -12.46 8.88
C GLU A 69 -7.24 -11.84 8.65
N ASP A 70 -7.52 -10.69 9.29
CA ASP A 70 -8.79 -9.98 9.10
C ASP A 70 -8.97 -9.51 7.66
N ILE A 71 -7.91 -8.96 7.07
CA ILE A 71 -7.94 -8.50 5.69
C ILE A 71 -8.18 -9.66 4.75
N LEU A 72 -7.49 -10.78 4.98
CA LEU A 72 -7.66 -11.98 4.17
C LEU A 72 -9.11 -12.47 4.18
N LYS A 73 -9.71 -12.51 5.36
CA LYS A 73 -11.09 -12.96 5.51
C LYS A 73 -12.04 -12.07 4.70
N GLN A 74 -11.88 -10.75 4.81
CA GLN A 74 -12.72 -9.81 4.08
C GLN A 74 -12.48 -9.89 2.58
N LEU A 75 -11.24 -10.09 2.17
CA LEU A 75 -10.85 -10.22 0.77
C LEU A 75 -11.48 -11.49 0.15
N GLU A 76 -11.42 -12.60 0.88
CA GLU A 76 -12.00 -13.86 0.42
C GLU A 76 -13.51 -13.79 0.34
N GLU A 77 -14.15 -13.09 1.26
CA GLU A 77 -15.61 -12.91 1.22
C GLU A 77 -16.03 -12.11 -0.01
N LYS A 78 -15.21 -11.14 -0.44
CA LYS A 78 -15.56 -10.29 -1.56
C LYS A 78 -15.16 -10.86 -2.91
N TYR A 79 -13.99 -11.50 -3.01
CA TYR A 79 -13.42 -11.92 -4.29
C TYR A 79 -13.22 -13.42 -4.43
N GLY A 80 -13.56 -14.21 -3.40
CA GLY A 80 -13.33 -15.65 -3.42
C GLY A 80 -11.98 -16.04 -2.83
N LYS A 81 -11.78 -17.35 -2.65
CA LYS A 81 -10.61 -17.86 -1.94
C LYS A 81 -9.43 -18.20 -2.83
N GLU A 82 -9.64 -18.33 -4.13
CA GLU A 82 -8.60 -18.80 -5.02
C GLU A 82 -7.42 -17.85 -5.06
N LYS A 83 -6.28 -18.31 -4.52
CA LYS A 83 -5.00 -17.60 -4.52
C LYS A 83 -5.00 -16.23 -3.81
N MET A 84 -6.06 -15.90 -3.10
CA MET A 84 -6.14 -14.60 -2.44
C MET A 84 -5.14 -14.47 -1.29
N LYS A 85 -4.89 -15.54 -0.56
CA LYS A 85 -3.90 -15.50 0.53
C LYS A 85 -2.51 -15.19 -0.01
N GLU A 86 -2.09 -15.87 -1.07
CA GLU A 86 -0.78 -15.65 -1.67
C GLU A 86 -0.68 -14.25 -2.24
N ARG A 87 -1.70 -13.79 -2.93
CA ARG A 87 -1.75 -12.47 -3.52
C ARG A 87 -1.66 -11.38 -2.46
N LEU A 88 -2.40 -11.53 -1.36
CA LEU A 88 -2.36 -10.59 -0.25
C LEU A 88 -0.97 -10.52 0.38
N ILE A 89 -0.37 -11.68 0.68
CA ILE A 89 0.92 -11.72 1.33
C ILE A 89 2.01 -11.10 0.44
N VAL A 90 2.04 -11.46 -0.83
CA VAL A 90 3.02 -10.91 -1.78
C VAL A 90 2.87 -9.39 -1.87
N PHE A 91 1.65 -8.90 -1.99
CA PHE A 91 1.37 -7.48 -2.09
C PHE A 91 1.84 -6.72 -0.84
N LEU A 92 1.49 -7.23 0.35
CA LEU A 92 1.87 -6.58 1.61
C LEU A 92 3.38 -6.61 1.85
N LEU A 93 4.05 -7.71 1.51
CA LEU A 93 5.50 -7.79 1.64
C LEU A 93 6.20 -6.81 0.71
N MET A 94 5.67 -6.65 -0.49
CA MET A 94 6.21 -5.68 -1.44
C MET A 94 6.04 -4.26 -0.92
N LEU A 95 4.86 -3.92 -0.41
CA LEU A 95 4.61 -2.60 0.17
C LEU A 95 5.52 -2.34 1.37
N LYS A 96 5.71 -3.34 2.22
CA LYS A 96 6.60 -3.21 3.37
C LYS A 96 8.04 -3.00 2.94
N ARG A 97 8.48 -3.71 1.92
CA ARG A 97 9.85 -3.59 1.40
C ARG A 97 10.15 -2.16 0.94
N TYR A 98 9.17 -1.51 0.31
CA TYR A 98 9.34 -0.13 -0.15
C TYR A 98 9.05 0.91 0.92
N GLY A 99 8.65 0.50 2.13
CA GLY A 99 8.36 1.42 3.21
C GLY A 99 6.99 2.08 3.10
N TYR A 100 6.11 1.58 2.25
CA TYR A 100 4.78 2.15 2.07
C TYR A 100 3.80 1.68 3.14
N VAL A 101 4.12 0.58 3.80
CA VAL A 101 3.33 -0.02 4.88
C VAL A 101 4.29 -0.50 5.96
N GLU A 102 3.90 -0.38 7.22
CA GLU A 102 4.57 -1.01 8.35
C GLU A 102 3.65 -2.01 9.01
N PHE A 103 4.22 -3.03 9.65
CA PHE A 103 3.46 -4.04 10.37
C PHE A 103 3.56 -3.79 11.87
N GLU A 104 2.41 -3.67 12.52
CA GLU A 104 2.32 -3.48 13.96
C GLU A 104 1.66 -4.68 14.62
N ARG A 105 1.99 -4.88 15.88
CA ARG A 105 1.36 -5.91 16.69
C ARG A 105 0.41 -5.36 17.69
#